data_7c548121615296ee993af782c3617da3
#
_entry.id   7c548121615296ee993af782c3617da3
#
_cell.length_a   1.000
_cell.length_b   1.000
_cell.length_c   1.000
_cell.angle_alpha   90.00
_cell.angle_beta   90.00
_cell.angle_gamma   90.00
#
_symmetry.space_group_name_H-M   'P 1'
#
loop_
_entity.id
_entity.type
_entity.pdbx_description
1 polymer ?
#
loop_
_entity_poly.entity_id
_entity_poly.type
_entity_poly.pdbx_seq_one_letter_code
_entity_poly.pdbx_strand_id
1 'polypeptide(L)'
;MGLKLFSRSWKKTGKKSAQQDAGGSPFGSGAGDYQPAPTVDSTDNPLEQAWLQQRDAILFRERDHSTSDPSSDLFVRSAARLEDQLALVPQGYAALGETLVDGSDGSETEVSVESYLLEIHPVTHARFQHFVDDGGYDELEFWPEDVWPTLIEFQDLTGAPGPRYWRDGRHDVRRSHHPVVGVCWYEAQAFARWAGMRLPTEAEWQVAASWRIKSAADLMRRFPWGDAMDSSRCNVWATGVNDTAAVTDFRNGAAPNGICQLVGNVWEWVDSDFFIRDGAGHEVIGEMAMKSLRGGAFDTYFETQATAEFRTGLLALNRPHNSGFRCAVNLADATWLDA
;
A
#
# COMPACT_ATOMS: atom_id res chain seq x y z
N MET A 1 -7.53 -47.14 -39.07
CA MET A 1 -8.91 -46.61 -39.11
C MET A 1 -8.79 -45.14 -38.90
N GLY A 2 -9.07 -44.38 -39.98
CA GLY A 2 -8.72 -42.99 -40.08
C GLY A 2 -9.74 -42.04 -39.47
N LEU A 3 -9.26 -40.92 -38.98
CA LEU A 3 -10.08 -39.79 -38.60
C LEU A 3 -9.85 -38.65 -39.61
N LYS A 4 -10.92 -38.24 -40.26
CA LYS A 4 -10.96 -37.23 -41.31
C LYS A 4 -10.91 -35.81 -40.70
N LEU A 5 -9.98 -35.03 -41.21
CA LEU A 5 -9.92 -33.54 -41.06
C LEU A 5 -11.07 -32.94 -41.89
N PHE A 6 -11.82 -32.01 -41.28
CA PHE A 6 -12.70 -31.09 -42.00
C PHE A 6 -12.09 -29.70 -42.04
N SER A 7 -11.57 -29.34 -43.21
CA SER A 7 -11.25 -27.97 -43.58
C SER A 7 -12.51 -27.29 -44.14
N ARG A 8 -12.88 -26.14 -43.62
CA ARG A 8 -13.85 -25.26 -44.30
C ARG A 8 -13.16 -23.96 -44.73
N SER A 9 -13.02 -23.81 -46.03
CA SER A 9 -12.56 -22.62 -46.70
C SER A 9 -13.69 -21.54 -46.66
N TRP A 10 -13.28 -20.32 -46.35
CA TRP A 10 -14.16 -19.16 -46.53
C TRP A 10 -13.74 -18.35 -47.76
N LYS A 11 -14.67 -18.21 -48.71
CA LYS A 11 -14.55 -17.48 -49.95
C LYS A 11 -14.56 -15.98 -49.68
N LYS A 12 -13.62 -15.28 -50.32
CA LYS A 12 -13.63 -13.83 -50.55
C LYS A 12 -14.75 -13.47 -51.50
N THR A 13 -15.60 -12.50 -51.13
CA THR A 13 -16.39 -11.71 -52.07
C THR A 13 -16.03 -10.25 -51.91
N GLY A 14 -15.70 -9.63 -53.03
CA GLY A 14 -15.13 -8.31 -53.09
C GLY A 14 -16.12 -7.15 -53.19
N LYS A 15 -15.56 -5.99 -52.92
CA LYS A 15 -15.84 -4.64 -53.40
C LYS A 15 -17.26 -4.07 -53.31
N LYS A 16 -17.40 -2.99 -52.51
CA LYS A 16 -17.82 -1.69 -53.02
C LYS A 16 -17.33 -0.57 -52.09
N SER A 17 -16.70 0.40 -52.72
CA SER A 17 -16.29 1.68 -52.16
C SER A 17 -17.49 2.56 -51.80
N ALA A 18 -17.49 3.08 -50.57
CA ALA A 18 -18.24 4.30 -50.25
C ALA A 18 -17.32 5.13 -49.32
N GLN A 19 -16.97 6.27 -49.87
CA GLN A 19 -16.29 7.37 -49.25
C GLN A 19 -17.35 8.14 -48.47
N GLN A 20 -17.19 8.29 -47.13
CA GLN A 20 -17.84 9.37 -46.38
C GLN A 20 -17.21 9.49 -44.97
N ASP A 21 -16.72 10.69 -44.81
CA ASP A 21 -16.72 11.56 -43.63
C ASP A 21 -15.98 11.17 -42.34
N ALA A 22 -15.04 12.05 -42.09
CA ALA A 22 -14.31 12.26 -40.84
C ALA A 22 -15.25 12.38 -39.64
N GLY A 23 -15.22 11.36 -38.77
CA GLY A 23 -15.80 11.39 -37.42
C GLY A 23 -14.68 11.47 -36.40
N GLY A 24 -14.65 12.56 -35.63
CA GLY A 24 -13.60 12.96 -34.74
C GLY A 24 -13.29 11.92 -33.68
N SER A 25 -12.01 11.85 -33.35
CA SER A 25 -11.45 11.17 -32.19
C SER A 25 -12.09 11.69 -30.90
N PRO A 26 -12.54 10.82 -29.96
CA PRO A 26 -13.07 11.25 -28.69
C PRO A 26 -11.97 11.64 -27.67
N PHE A 27 -10.73 11.76 -28.09
CA PHE A 27 -9.68 12.33 -27.27
C PHE A 27 -9.56 13.82 -27.57
N GLY A 28 -10.39 14.59 -26.87
CA GLY A 28 -10.25 16.04 -26.83
C GLY A 28 -8.86 16.39 -26.27
N SER A 29 -8.07 17.12 -27.07
CA SER A 29 -6.88 17.83 -26.66
C SER A 29 -7.29 19.01 -25.75
N GLY A 30 -7.67 18.71 -24.53
CA GLY A 30 -7.72 19.66 -23.44
C GLY A 30 -6.32 19.79 -22.88
N ALA A 31 -5.49 20.66 -23.46
CA ALA A 31 -4.37 21.28 -22.77
C ALA A 31 -5.00 22.12 -21.66
N GLY A 32 -5.38 21.48 -20.55
CA GLY A 32 -5.62 22.17 -19.29
C GLY A 32 -4.26 22.72 -18.83
N ASP A 33 -4.19 24.03 -18.63
CA ASP A 33 -3.04 24.71 -18.07
C ASP A 33 -2.62 23.97 -16.79
N TYR A 34 -1.55 23.19 -16.88
CA TYR A 34 -0.86 22.61 -15.74
C TYR A 34 -0.29 23.78 -14.93
N GLN A 35 -0.93 24.12 -13.84
CA GLN A 35 -0.27 24.88 -12.79
C GLN A 35 0.56 23.87 -11.99
N PRO A 36 1.90 23.98 -12.00
CA PRO A 36 2.74 23.20 -11.10
C PRO A 36 2.23 23.44 -9.68
N ALA A 37 2.15 22.37 -8.87
CA ALA A 37 1.93 22.51 -7.44
C ALA A 37 2.87 23.61 -6.93
N PRO A 38 2.42 24.48 -6.00
CA PRO A 38 3.26 25.54 -5.48
C PRO A 38 4.58 24.89 -5.04
N THR A 39 5.68 25.38 -5.60
CA THR A 39 7.02 25.05 -5.11
C THR A 39 6.98 25.32 -3.62
N VAL A 40 7.20 24.27 -2.82
CA VAL A 40 7.38 24.41 -1.38
C VAL A 40 8.48 25.46 -1.23
N ASP A 41 8.16 26.62 -0.67
CA ASP A 41 9.16 27.65 -0.39
C ASP A 41 10.24 26.96 0.43
N SER A 42 11.45 26.87 -0.12
CA SER A 42 12.58 26.23 0.55
C SER A 42 12.89 27.05 1.80
N THR A 43 12.49 26.53 2.95
CA THR A 43 12.92 27.09 4.22
C THR A 43 14.26 26.48 4.58
N ASP A 44 15.18 27.29 5.10
CA ASP A 44 16.47 26.80 5.62
C ASP A 44 16.32 26.06 6.96
N ASN A 45 15.09 25.99 7.51
CA ASN A 45 14.81 25.30 8.75
C ASN A 45 14.43 23.82 8.47
N PRO A 46 15.26 22.83 8.85
CA PRO A 46 14.98 21.42 8.60
C PRO A 46 13.65 20.93 9.20
N LEU A 47 13.22 21.49 10.34
CA LEU A 47 11.97 21.13 10.99
C LEU A 47 10.75 21.61 10.20
N GLU A 48 10.79 22.84 9.68
CA GLU A 48 9.76 23.35 8.79
C GLU A 48 9.70 22.58 7.49
N GLN A 49 10.84 22.22 6.93
CA GLN A 49 10.93 21.40 5.73
C GLN A 49 10.27 20.04 5.95
N ALA A 50 10.60 19.32 7.04
CA ALA A 50 9.99 18.06 7.38
C ALA A 50 8.46 18.17 7.54
N TRP A 51 8.00 19.26 8.16
CA TRP A 51 6.56 19.53 8.30
C TRP A 51 5.86 19.78 6.96
N LEU A 52 6.47 20.56 6.06
CA LEU A 52 5.95 20.82 4.72
C LEU A 52 5.88 19.54 3.88
N GLN A 53 6.83 18.63 4.06
CA GLN A 53 6.89 17.33 3.41
C GLN A 53 6.00 16.27 4.06
N GLN A 54 5.24 16.60 5.10
CA GLN A 54 4.40 15.66 5.87
C GLN A 54 5.20 14.52 6.53
N ARG A 55 6.41 14.80 6.97
CA ARG A 55 7.31 13.90 7.73
C ARG A 55 7.19 14.13 9.25
N ASP A 56 5.97 14.28 9.72
CA ASP A 56 5.68 14.71 11.09
C ASP A 56 6.31 13.79 12.16
N ALA A 57 6.34 12.48 11.92
CA ALA A 57 6.91 11.52 12.86
C ALA A 57 8.42 11.72 13.08
N ILE A 58 9.15 12.21 12.08
CA ILE A 58 10.59 12.48 12.19
C ILE A 58 10.88 13.59 13.21
N LEU A 59 9.99 14.59 13.30
CA LEU A 59 10.16 15.71 14.24
C LEU A 59 10.21 15.24 15.70
N PHE A 60 9.57 14.13 16.01
CA PHE A 60 9.53 13.58 17.35
C PHE A 60 10.63 12.52 17.60
N ARG A 61 11.14 11.87 16.55
CA ARG A 61 12.25 10.90 16.66
C ARG A 61 13.62 11.57 16.81
N GLU A 62 13.85 12.64 16.06
CA GLU A 62 15.12 13.37 16.03
C GLU A 62 15.18 14.47 17.09
N ARG A 63 14.21 14.50 18.00
CA ARG A 63 14.12 15.52 19.03
C ARG A 63 15.36 15.48 19.93
N ASP A 64 16.29 16.41 19.68
CA ASP A 64 17.27 16.79 20.68
C ASP A 64 16.56 17.61 21.77
N HIS A 65 16.32 16.97 22.91
CA HIS A 65 15.65 17.59 24.06
C HIS A 65 16.31 18.87 24.55
N SER A 66 17.50 19.24 24.02
CA SER A 66 18.24 20.43 24.39
C SER A 66 17.88 21.69 23.59
N THR A 67 17.26 21.56 22.43
CA THR A 67 17.12 22.67 21.46
C THR A 67 15.70 22.98 20.98
N SER A 68 14.73 22.07 21.17
CA SER A 68 13.36 22.28 20.67
C SER A 68 12.38 22.52 21.81
N ASP A 69 11.73 23.67 21.79
CA ASP A 69 10.59 23.96 22.66
C ASP A 69 9.38 23.11 22.23
N PRO A 70 8.88 22.17 23.07
CA PRO A 70 7.72 21.36 22.76
C PRO A 70 6.44 22.16 22.50
N SER A 71 6.37 23.38 23.02
CA SER A 71 5.23 24.30 22.88
C SER A 71 5.28 25.10 21.57
N SER A 72 6.28 24.88 20.70
CA SER A 72 6.30 25.58 19.41
C SER A 72 5.08 25.18 18.58
N ASP A 73 4.46 26.15 17.91
CA ASP A 73 3.28 25.94 17.04
C ASP A 73 3.48 24.80 16.04
N LEU A 74 4.72 24.61 15.58
CA LEU A 74 5.09 23.54 14.66
C LEU A 74 4.86 22.14 15.26
N PHE A 75 5.34 21.90 16.49
CA PHE A 75 5.17 20.60 17.16
C PHE A 75 3.72 20.30 17.48
N VAL A 76 2.96 21.29 17.96
CA VAL A 76 1.51 21.15 18.23
C VAL A 76 0.75 20.78 16.95
N ARG A 77 1.06 21.45 15.83
CA ARG A 77 0.41 21.16 14.55
C ARG A 77 0.83 19.79 13.98
N SER A 78 2.07 19.38 14.17
CA SER A 78 2.55 18.06 13.74
C SER A 78 1.93 16.95 14.58
N ALA A 79 1.84 17.12 15.89
CA ALA A 79 1.15 16.18 16.78
C ALA A 79 -0.31 15.99 16.36
N ALA A 80 -1.04 17.08 16.19
CA ALA A 80 -2.44 17.04 15.76
C ALA A 80 -2.62 16.32 14.40
N ARG A 81 -1.70 16.53 13.45
CA ARG A 81 -1.74 15.83 12.16
C ARG A 81 -1.45 14.33 12.29
N LEU A 82 -0.52 13.94 13.16
CA LEU A 82 -0.24 12.53 13.44
C LEU A 82 -1.43 11.85 14.13
N GLU A 83 -2.11 12.52 15.06
CA GLU A 83 -3.33 12.03 15.69
C GLU A 83 -4.47 11.84 14.69
N ASP A 84 -4.57 12.71 13.68
CA ASP A 84 -5.56 12.59 12.60
C ASP A 84 -5.21 11.47 11.59
N GLN A 85 -3.94 11.09 11.47
CA GLN A 85 -3.45 10.11 10.50
C GLN A 85 -3.31 8.71 11.07
N LEU A 86 -3.10 8.57 12.36
CA LEU A 86 -2.76 7.33 13.05
C LEU A 86 -3.85 6.91 14.02
N ALA A 87 -4.13 5.62 14.07
CA ALA A 87 -5.04 5.04 15.05
C ALA A 87 -4.31 4.03 15.93
N LEU A 88 -4.60 4.05 17.23
CA LEU A 88 -4.09 3.06 18.17
C LEU A 88 -4.70 1.68 17.87
N VAL A 89 -3.84 0.69 17.68
CA VAL A 89 -4.20 -0.72 17.71
C VAL A 89 -3.76 -1.28 19.06
N PRO A 90 -4.71 -1.68 19.93
CA PRO A 90 -4.38 -2.26 21.23
C PRO A 90 -3.67 -3.60 21.09
N GLN A 91 -2.96 -4.00 22.14
CA GLN A 91 -2.35 -5.33 22.25
C GLN A 91 -3.34 -6.45 21.91
N GLY A 92 -2.89 -7.41 21.10
CA GLY A 92 -3.72 -8.50 20.63
C GLY A 92 -2.95 -9.74 20.22
N TYR A 93 -3.61 -10.63 19.49
CA TYR A 93 -3.05 -11.89 19.01
C TYR A 93 -3.36 -12.05 17.52
N ALA A 94 -2.35 -12.41 16.75
CA ALA A 94 -2.50 -12.87 15.38
C ALA A 94 -2.42 -14.40 15.32
N ALA A 95 -3.18 -15.02 14.43
CA ALA A 95 -3.04 -16.42 14.04
C ALA A 95 -2.44 -16.46 12.63
N LEU A 96 -1.17 -16.78 12.52
CA LEU A 96 -0.46 -16.82 11.25
C LEU A 96 -0.39 -18.26 10.77
N GLY A 97 -1.11 -18.54 9.67
CA GLY A 97 -1.08 -19.86 9.00
C GLY A 97 0.18 -20.03 8.16
N GLU A 98 0.57 -21.27 7.91
CA GLU A 98 1.60 -21.63 6.93
C GLU A 98 0.95 -21.89 5.57
N THR A 99 1.60 -21.49 4.47
CA THR A 99 1.18 -21.80 3.11
C THR A 99 1.99 -22.99 2.62
N LEU A 100 1.31 -24.11 2.29
CA LEU A 100 1.94 -25.32 1.74
C LEU A 100 2.05 -25.25 0.20
N VAL A 101 2.97 -26.00 -0.37
CA VAL A 101 3.21 -26.07 -1.84
C VAL A 101 1.97 -26.46 -2.62
N ASP A 102 1.11 -27.32 -2.06
CA ASP A 102 -0.15 -27.75 -2.69
C ASP A 102 -1.28 -26.70 -2.55
N GLY A 103 -0.99 -25.56 -1.90
CA GLY A 103 -1.96 -24.48 -1.67
C GLY A 103 -2.92 -24.76 -0.52
N SER A 104 -2.73 -25.83 0.25
CA SER A 104 -3.47 -26.06 1.48
C SER A 104 -2.90 -25.22 2.65
N ASP A 105 -3.72 -25.00 3.68
CA ASP A 105 -3.28 -24.36 4.90
C ASP A 105 -2.50 -25.36 5.77
N GLY A 106 -1.35 -24.91 6.28
CA GLY A 106 -0.54 -25.64 7.25
C GLY A 106 -0.98 -25.37 8.69
N SER A 107 -0.04 -25.53 9.62
CA SER A 107 -0.27 -25.20 11.02
C SER A 107 -0.39 -23.69 11.23
N GLU A 108 -1.24 -23.29 12.19
CA GLU A 108 -1.32 -21.90 12.63
C GLU A 108 -0.44 -21.67 13.86
N THR A 109 0.25 -20.54 13.88
CA THR A 109 1.03 -20.08 15.02
C THR A 109 0.41 -18.83 15.60
N GLU A 110 0.07 -18.85 16.89
CA GLU A 110 -0.39 -17.65 17.60
C GLU A 110 0.79 -16.74 17.94
N VAL A 111 0.70 -15.47 17.55
CA VAL A 111 1.70 -14.44 17.77
C VAL A 111 1.09 -13.31 18.61
N SER A 112 1.72 -12.99 19.75
CA SER A 112 1.35 -11.83 20.54
C SER A 112 1.87 -10.55 19.89
N VAL A 113 1.02 -9.53 19.80
CA VAL A 113 1.32 -8.22 19.22
C VAL A 113 1.11 -7.16 20.30
N GLU A 114 2.15 -6.38 20.58
CA GLU A 114 2.06 -5.23 21.49
C GLU A 114 1.25 -4.09 20.86
N SER A 115 0.83 -3.11 21.67
CA SER A 115 0.11 -1.93 21.16
C SER A 115 1.01 -1.09 20.25
N TYR A 116 0.47 -0.59 19.17
CA TYR A 116 1.17 0.25 18.19
C TYR A 116 0.19 1.20 17.52
N LEU A 117 0.72 2.16 16.75
CA LEU A 117 -0.07 3.07 15.91
C LEU A 117 0.01 2.64 14.46
N LEU A 118 -1.14 2.63 13.77
CA LEU A 118 -1.25 2.28 12.36
C LEU A 118 -1.92 3.41 11.60
N GLU A 119 -1.47 3.70 10.40
CA GLU A 119 -2.13 4.69 9.53
C GLU A 119 -3.57 4.30 9.25
N ILE A 120 -4.47 5.28 9.39
CA ILE A 120 -5.91 5.11 9.14
C ILE A 120 -6.15 4.75 7.67
N HIS A 121 -5.36 5.31 6.76
CA HIS A 121 -5.45 5.11 5.32
C HIS A 121 -4.15 4.55 4.74
N PRO A 122 -4.20 3.82 3.62
CA PRO A 122 -3.02 3.53 2.82
C PRO A 122 -2.33 4.81 2.34
N VAL A 123 -1.01 4.75 2.12
CA VAL A 123 -0.24 5.88 1.58
C VAL A 123 -0.77 6.26 0.20
N THR A 124 -1.09 7.54 0.01
CA THR A 124 -1.65 8.05 -1.24
C THR A 124 -0.59 8.44 -2.26
N HIS A 125 -0.98 8.56 -3.54
CA HIS A 125 -0.10 9.10 -4.58
C HIS A 125 0.43 10.50 -4.23
N ALA A 126 -0.42 11.38 -3.69
CA ALA A 126 -0.02 12.73 -3.29
C ALA A 126 1.05 12.69 -2.20
N ARG A 127 0.90 11.83 -1.20
CA ARG A 127 1.86 11.72 -0.11
C ARG A 127 3.18 11.08 -0.57
N PHE A 128 3.12 10.08 -1.44
CA PHE A 128 4.31 9.46 -2.03
C PHE A 128 5.07 10.45 -2.94
N GLN A 129 4.37 11.42 -3.55
CA GLN A 129 5.00 12.47 -4.35
C GLN A 129 5.99 13.30 -3.54
N HIS A 130 5.72 13.58 -2.26
CA HIS A 130 6.68 14.29 -1.39
C HIS A 130 8.01 13.53 -1.25
N PHE A 131 7.96 12.20 -1.14
CA PHE A 131 9.15 11.35 -1.10
C PHE A 131 9.98 11.45 -2.40
N VAL A 132 9.29 11.42 -3.56
CA VAL A 132 9.94 11.57 -4.86
C VAL A 132 10.55 12.97 -5.01
N ASP A 133 9.79 14.01 -4.65
CA ASP A 133 10.22 15.41 -4.78
C ASP A 133 11.38 15.78 -3.84
N ASP A 134 11.48 15.09 -2.70
CA ASP A 134 12.57 15.22 -1.72
C ASP A 134 13.83 14.42 -2.11
N GLY A 135 13.84 13.77 -3.29
CA GLY A 135 14.98 12.98 -3.74
C GLY A 135 15.14 11.62 -3.05
N GLY A 136 14.05 11.07 -2.51
CA GLY A 136 14.08 9.82 -1.74
C GLY A 136 14.65 8.61 -2.49
N TYR A 137 14.69 8.65 -3.83
CA TYR A 137 15.34 7.63 -4.65
C TYR A 137 16.86 7.80 -4.75
N ASP A 138 17.39 8.99 -4.45
CA ASP A 138 18.81 9.32 -4.52
C ASP A 138 19.51 9.18 -3.15
N GLU A 139 18.74 9.17 -2.06
CA GLU A 139 19.26 9.12 -0.69
C GLU A 139 19.41 7.65 -0.22
N LEU A 140 20.62 7.11 -0.32
CA LEU A 140 20.94 5.70 -0.03
C LEU A 140 20.60 5.26 1.40
N GLU A 141 20.53 6.17 2.36
CA GLU A 141 20.22 5.85 3.77
C GLU A 141 18.82 5.23 3.97
N PHE A 142 17.88 5.50 3.06
CA PHE A 142 16.54 4.91 3.13
C PHE A 142 16.48 3.48 2.60
N TRP A 143 17.49 3.05 1.85
CA TRP A 143 17.52 1.79 1.14
C TRP A 143 18.49 0.79 1.79
N PRO A 144 18.14 -0.49 1.92
CA PRO A 144 19.10 -1.51 2.33
C PRO A 144 20.19 -1.71 1.26
N GLU A 145 21.40 -2.03 1.71
CA GLU A 145 22.59 -2.10 0.84
C GLU A 145 22.46 -3.12 -0.31
N ASP A 146 21.73 -4.20 -0.09
CA ASP A 146 21.54 -5.28 -1.07
C ASP A 146 20.70 -4.85 -2.28
N VAL A 147 19.89 -3.77 -2.15
CA VAL A 147 19.06 -3.26 -3.24
C VAL A 147 19.71 -2.09 -4.01
N TRP A 148 20.81 -1.51 -3.51
CA TRP A 148 21.46 -0.38 -4.18
C TRP A 148 21.76 -0.58 -5.66
N PRO A 149 22.27 -1.74 -6.12
CA PRO A 149 22.52 -1.94 -7.56
C PRO A 149 21.25 -1.91 -8.41
N THR A 150 20.08 -2.16 -7.79
CA THR A 150 18.78 -2.24 -8.46
C THR A 150 18.03 -0.90 -8.47
N LEU A 151 18.44 0.09 -7.67
CA LEU A 151 17.75 1.39 -7.57
C LEU A 151 17.55 2.08 -8.92
N ILE A 152 18.52 1.93 -9.82
CA ILE A 152 18.44 2.49 -11.18
C ILE A 152 17.26 1.93 -11.99
N GLU A 153 16.71 0.78 -11.60
CA GLU A 153 15.56 0.14 -12.26
C GLU A 153 14.22 0.64 -11.72
N PHE A 154 14.23 1.40 -10.59
CA PHE A 154 13.01 1.94 -9.99
C PHE A 154 12.57 3.22 -10.70
N GLN A 155 12.18 3.04 -11.95
CA GLN A 155 11.77 4.09 -12.86
C GLN A 155 10.28 3.98 -13.19
N ASP A 156 9.71 5.12 -13.52
CA ASP A 156 8.36 5.25 -14.06
C ASP A 156 8.30 4.92 -15.57
N LEU A 157 7.15 5.17 -16.21
CA LEU A 157 6.95 4.91 -17.64
C LEU A 157 7.84 5.77 -18.57
N THR A 158 8.45 6.81 -18.07
CA THR A 158 9.29 7.76 -18.83
C THR A 158 10.77 7.66 -18.49
N GLY A 159 11.14 6.81 -17.51
CA GLY A 159 12.50 6.61 -17.07
C GLY A 159 12.93 7.55 -15.94
N ALA A 160 12.02 8.33 -15.37
CA ALA A 160 12.28 9.11 -14.17
C ALA A 160 12.16 8.22 -12.90
N PRO A 161 12.92 8.50 -11.82
CA PRO A 161 12.73 7.81 -10.54
C PRO A 161 11.29 7.97 -10.04
N GLY A 162 10.67 6.87 -9.62
CA GLY A 162 9.30 6.93 -9.13
C GLY A 162 8.48 5.67 -9.37
N PRO A 163 7.23 5.60 -8.86
CA PRO A 163 6.32 4.50 -9.04
C PRO A 163 6.10 4.13 -10.50
N ARG A 164 6.04 2.84 -10.80
CA ARG A 164 6.07 2.28 -12.17
C ARG A 164 5.09 2.92 -13.16
N TYR A 165 3.91 3.31 -12.70
CA TYR A 165 2.83 3.80 -13.59
C TYR A 165 2.75 5.33 -13.66
N TRP A 166 3.69 6.04 -13.06
CA TRP A 166 3.80 7.49 -13.15
C TRP A 166 4.43 7.92 -14.48
N ARG A 167 4.53 9.23 -14.69
CA ARG A 167 5.21 9.84 -15.83
C ARG A 167 5.96 11.07 -15.38
N ASP A 168 7.20 11.22 -15.84
CA ASP A 168 8.08 12.37 -15.53
C ASP A 168 8.22 12.62 -14.01
N GLY A 169 8.29 11.53 -13.24
CA GLY A 169 8.35 11.59 -11.77
C GLY A 169 7.07 12.11 -11.11
N ARG A 170 5.92 12.09 -11.82
CA ARG A 170 4.66 12.67 -11.34
C ARG A 170 3.50 11.69 -11.44
N HIS A 171 2.62 11.73 -10.44
CA HIS A 171 1.35 11.01 -10.46
C HIS A 171 0.28 11.77 -11.26
N ASP A 172 -0.74 11.07 -11.72
CA ASP A 172 -1.95 11.69 -12.23
C ASP A 172 -2.70 12.41 -11.10
N VAL A 173 -2.85 13.73 -11.20
CA VAL A 173 -3.51 14.57 -10.17
C VAL A 173 -4.94 14.13 -9.84
N ARG A 174 -5.63 13.46 -10.79
CA ARG A 174 -6.97 12.91 -10.56
C ARG A 174 -6.95 11.73 -9.58
N ARG A 175 -5.78 11.13 -9.37
CA ARG A 175 -5.55 10.00 -8.47
C ARG A 175 -4.80 10.39 -7.20
N SER A 176 -4.65 11.68 -6.90
CA SER A 176 -3.91 12.18 -5.75
C SER A 176 -4.31 11.51 -4.43
N HIS A 177 -5.60 11.25 -4.24
CA HIS A 177 -6.16 10.63 -3.04
C HIS A 177 -6.34 9.10 -3.15
N HIS A 178 -5.91 8.47 -4.22
CA HIS A 178 -5.90 7.01 -4.35
C HIS A 178 -4.62 6.44 -3.70
N PRO A 179 -4.64 5.18 -3.25
CA PRO A 179 -3.43 4.52 -2.78
C PRO A 179 -2.35 4.54 -3.86
N VAL A 180 -1.10 4.77 -3.49
CA VAL A 180 0.02 4.61 -4.39
C VAL A 180 0.17 3.14 -4.78
N VAL A 181 0.31 2.87 -6.06
CA VAL A 181 0.52 1.55 -6.65
C VAL A 181 1.69 1.57 -7.63
N GLY A 182 2.16 0.40 -8.04
CA GLY A 182 3.35 0.32 -8.89
C GLY A 182 4.64 0.55 -8.11
N VAL A 183 4.62 0.26 -6.82
CA VAL A 183 5.76 0.28 -5.89
C VAL A 183 6.07 -1.13 -5.42
N CYS A 184 7.35 -1.46 -5.26
CA CYS A 184 7.81 -2.70 -4.66
C CYS A 184 7.93 -2.56 -3.13
N TRP A 185 8.23 -3.68 -2.46
CA TRP A 185 8.41 -3.70 -1.01
C TRP A 185 9.52 -2.74 -0.54
N TYR A 186 10.62 -2.68 -1.27
CA TYR A 186 11.74 -1.79 -0.94
C TYR A 186 11.37 -0.31 -1.06
N GLU A 187 10.58 0.07 -2.07
CA GLU A 187 10.06 1.43 -2.23
C GLU A 187 9.11 1.80 -1.07
N ALA A 188 8.26 0.86 -0.65
CA ALA A 188 7.39 1.05 0.51
C ALA A 188 8.19 1.20 1.82
N GLN A 189 9.24 0.40 2.01
CA GLN A 189 10.12 0.48 3.18
C GLN A 189 10.93 1.78 3.19
N ALA A 190 11.48 2.20 2.03
CA ALA A 190 12.23 3.44 1.92
C ALA A 190 11.35 4.65 2.23
N PHE A 191 10.13 4.69 1.69
CA PHE A 191 9.16 5.72 2.05
C PHE A 191 8.87 5.74 3.55
N ALA A 192 8.62 4.58 4.16
CA ALA A 192 8.33 4.51 5.59
C ALA A 192 9.49 5.04 6.44
N ARG A 193 10.73 4.70 6.10
CA ARG A 193 11.94 5.25 6.77
C ARG A 193 12.05 6.76 6.59
N TRP A 194 11.86 7.25 5.36
CA TRP A 194 11.86 8.67 5.05
C TRP A 194 10.81 9.43 5.88
N ALA A 195 9.62 8.85 6.05
CA ALA A 195 8.55 9.44 6.85
C ALA A 195 8.76 9.34 8.37
N GLY A 196 9.86 8.70 8.83
CA GLY A 196 10.10 8.44 10.24
C GLY A 196 9.25 7.32 10.82
N MET A 197 8.70 6.45 9.97
CA MET A 197 7.80 5.34 10.29
C MET A 197 8.41 4.00 9.87
N ARG A 198 7.63 2.94 9.92
CA ARG A 198 7.96 1.61 9.41
C ARG A 198 6.75 0.96 8.74
N LEU A 199 6.96 -0.13 8.01
CA LEU A 199 5.85 -0.98 7.62
C LEU A 199 5.34 -1.76 8.83
N PRO A 200 4.03 -2.08 8.91
CA PRO A 200 3.51 -3.02 9.90
C PRO A 200 4.01 -4.43 9.60
N THR A 201 4.22 -5.23 10.63
CA THR A 201 4.41 -6.67 10.44
C THR A 201 3.10 -7.34 10.01
N GLU A 202 3.17 -8.55 9.48
CA GLU A 202 2.01 -9.35 9.11
C GLU A 202 1.07 -9.58 10.30
N ALA A 203 1.64 -9.86 11.48
CA ALA A 203 0.89 -10.07 12.70
C ALA A 203 0.16 -8.79 13.16
N GLU A 204 0.83 -7.66 13.11
CA GLU A 204 0.23 -6.36 13.42
C GLU A 204 -0.94 -6.06 12.49
N TRP A 205 -0.71 -6.20 11.18
CA TRP A 205 -1.75 -5.96 10.19
C TRP A 205 -2.99 -6.86 10.43
N GLN A 206 -2.78 -8.14 10.76
CA GLN A 206 -3.87 -9.07 11.05
C GLN A 206 -4.64 -8.66 12.31
N VAL A 207 -3.96 -8.26 13.39
CA VAL A 207 -4.64 -7.79 14.62
C VAL A 207 -5.51 -6.58 14.32
N ALA A 208 -5.04 -5.60 13.53
CA ALA A 208 -5.83 -4.45 13.14
C ALA A 208 -7.07 -4.83 12.33
N ALA A 209 -6.93 -5.77 11.37
CA ALA A 209 -8.00 -6.18 10.48
C ALA A 209 -9.00 -7.13 11.13
N SER A 210 -8.55 -8.11 11.92
CA SER A 210 -9.42 -9.07 12.61
C SER A 210 -9.97 -8.57 13.94
N TRP A 211 -9.40 -7.48 14.46
CA TRP A 211 -9.72 -6.89 15.75
C TRP A 211 -9.64 -7.86 16.93
N ARG A 212 -8.72 -8.82 16.86
CA ARG A 212 -8.47 -9.78 17.94
C ARG A 212 -7.58 -9.17 19.02
N ILE A 213 -8.17 -8.26 19.80
CA ILE A 213 -7.49 -7.52 20.88
C ILE A 213 -7.64 -8.25 22.21
N LYS A 214 -6.63 -8.16 23.07
CA LYS A 214 -6.54 -8.88 24.37
C LYS A 214 -7.69 -8.56 25.34
N SER A 215 -8.28 -7.38 25.23
CA SER A 215 -9.37 -6.93 26.12
C SER A 215 -10.78 -7.31 25.65
N ALA A 216 -10.91 -7.79 24.40
CA ALA A 216 -12.19 -8.26 23.87
C ALA A 216 -12.35 -9.77 24.10
N ALA A 217 -13.59 -10.26 24.05
CA ALA A 217 -13.81 -11.69 23.93
C ALA A 217 -12.95 -12.21 22.74
N ASP A 218 -12.36 -13.38 22.89
CA ASP A 218 -11.40 -14.01 21.93
C ASP A 218 -12.10 -14.33 20.59
N LEU A 219 -12.62 -13.30 19.95
CA LEU A 219 -13.37 -13.34 18.70
C LEU A 219 -12.52 -12.69 17.61
N MET A 220 -11.91 -13.50 16.79
CA MET A 220 -11.26 -13.06 15.55
C MET A 220 -12.34 -12.80 14.50
N ARG A 221 -12.43 -11.57 13.99
CA ARG A 221 -13.35 -11.22 12.92
C ARG A 221 -12.76 -11.56 11.58
N ARG A 222 -13.58 -12.09 10.70
CA ARG A 222 -13.17 -12.39 9.32
C ARG A 222 -12.89 -11.13 8.50
N PHE A 223 -13.62 -10.04 8.78
CA PHE A 223 -13.46 -8.73 8.14
C PHE A 223 -13.40 -7.64 9.23
N PRO A 224 -12.83 -6.46 8.95
CA PRO A 224 -12.77 -5.36 9.92
C PRO A 224 -14.14 -5.00 10.53
N TRP A 225 -15.22 -5.17 9.77
CA TRP A 225 -16.60 -4.86 10.15
C TRP A 225 -17.40 -6.04 10.72
N GLY A 226 -16.85 -7.27 10.75
CA GLY A 226 -17.55 -8.48 11.25
C GLY A 226 -17.26 -9.73 10.43
N ASP A 227 -18.17 -10.71 10.42
CA ASP A 227 -17.90 -12.03 9.86
C ASP A 227 -18.56 -12.28 8.50
N ALA A 228 -19.42 -11.38 8.05
CA ALA A 228 -20.11 -11.48 6.77
C ALA A 228 -19.49 -10.54 5.74
N MET A 229 -19.22 -11.05 4.53
CA MET A 229 -18.80 -10.24 3.39
C MET A 229 -19.90 -9.25 3.02
N ASP A 230 -19.50 -8.00 2.78
CA ASP A 230 -20.36 -6.92 2.30
C ASP A 230 -19.58 -6.05 1.31
N SER A 231 -19.84 -6.26 0.01
CA SER A 231 -19.15 -5.53 -1.06
C SER A 231 -19.41 -4.04 -1.08
N SER A 232 -20.41 -3.53 -0.33
CA SER A 232 -20.61 -2.09 -0.15
C SER A 232 -19.59 -1.46 0.81
N ARG A 233 -18.82 -2.28 1.53
CA ARG A 233 -17.85 -1.88 2.55
C ARG A 233 -16.40 -1.92 2.09
N CYS A 234 -16.12 -2.51 0.93
CA CYS A 234 -14.76 -2.65 0.42
C CYS A 234 -14.75 -2.60 -1.10
N ASN A 235 -13.61 -2.22 -1.67
CA ASN A 235 -13.40 -2.21 -3.11
C ASN A 235 -12.74 -3.54 -3.54
N VAL A 236 -13.55 -4.47 -4.03
CA VAL A 236 -13.13 -5.77 -4.58
C VAL A 236 -13.77 -5.97 -5.96
N TRP A 237 -13.42 -7.04 -6.67
CA TRP A 237 -13.99 -7.31 -8.00
C TRP A 237 -15.52 -7.18 -8.05
N ALA A 238 -16.22 -7.73 -7.06
CA ALA A 238 -17.67 -7.71 -6.98
C ALA A 238 -18.27 -6.30 -6.84
N THR A 239 -17.49 -5.30 -6.44
CA THR A 239 -17.91 -3.91 -6.32
C THR A 239 -18.06 -3.23 -7.70
N GLY A 240 -17.35 -3.72 -8.72
CA GLY A 240 -17.45 -3.24 -10.11
C GLY A 240 -16.72 -1.92 -10.38
N VAL A 241 -15.92 -1.41 -9.45
CA VAL A 241 -15.10 -0.20 -9.65
C VAL A 241 -13.98 -0.47 -10.66
N ASN A 242 -13.38 -1.68 -10.64
CA ASN A 242 -12.34 -2.16 -11.55
C ASN A 242 -11.04 -1.31 -11.56
N ASP A 243 -10.83 -0.51 -10.54
CA ASP A 243 -9.64 0.32 -10.33
C ASP A 243 -9.55 0.64 -8.83
N THR A 244 -8.45 1.27 -8.39
CA THR A 244 -8.37 1.80 -7.04
C THR A 244 -9.41 2.91 -6.82
N ALA A 245 -9.89 3.05 -5.60
CA ALA A 245 -10.77 4.13 -5.14
C ALA A 245 -9.98 5.07 -4.21
N ALA A 246 -10.50 6.27 -3.96
CA ALA A 246 -9.90 7.17 -2.99
C ALA A 246 -9.83 6.54 -1.60
N VAL A 247 -8.77 6.81 -0.84
CA VAL A 247 -8.56 6.21 0.49
C VAL A 247 -9.66 6.58 1.50
N THR A 248 -10.42 7.62 1.21
CA THR A 248 -11.55 8.07 2.03
C THR A 248 -12.88 7.42 1.65
N ASP A 249 -12.92 6.62 0.60
CA ASP A 249 -14.13 5.87 0.21
C ASP A 249 -14.29 4.62 1.08
N PHE A 250 -15.47 4.00 1.06
CA PHE A 250 -15.78 2.78 1.81
C PHE A 250 -15.57 2.90 3.34
N ARG A 251 -15.80 4.07 3.93
CA ARG A 251 -15.60 4.32 5.38
C ARG A 251 -16.41 3.40 6.30
N ASN A 252 -17.55 2.90 5.85
CA ASN A 252 -18.38 1.93 6.57
C ASN A 252 -17.76 0.53 6.66
N GLY A 253 -16.63 0.30 5.97
CA GLY A 253 -15.79 -0.88 6.08
C GLY A 253 -14.61 -0.74 7.05
N ALA A 254 -14.57 0.34 7.82
CA ALA A 254 -13.49 0.56 8.78
C ALA A 254 -13.51 -0.43 9.95
N ALA A 255 -12.34 -0.68 10.52
CA ALA A 255 -12.17 -1.36 11.80
C ALA A 255 -12.74 -0.50 12.96
N PRO A 256 -12.95 -1.06 14.15
CA PRO A 256 -13.55 -0.34 15.28
C PRO A 256 -12.82 0.94 15.70
N ASN A 257 -11.52 1.02 15.47
CA ASN A 257 -10.69 2.21 15.72
C ASN A 257 -10.61 3.18 14.55
N GLY A 258 -11.42 2.99 13.50
CA GLY A 258 -11.49 3.89 12.36
C GLY A 258 -10.52 3.61 11.22
N ILE A 259 -9.66 2.59 11.32
CA ILE A 259 -8.74 2.23 10.23
C ILE A 259 -9.54 1.73 9.03
N CYS A 260 -9.37 2.41 7.88
CA CYS A 260 -10.11 2.18 6.65
C CYS A 260 -9.36 1.26 5.67
N GLN A 261 -10.13 0.59 4.80
CA GLN A 261 -9.63 -0.15 3.64
C GLN A 261 -8.55 -1.20 3.96
N LEU A 262 -8.62 -1.84 5.14
CA LEU A 262 -7.81 -3.00 5.45
C LEU A 262 -8.18 -4.22 4.56
N VAL A 263 -9.38 -4.22 3.99
CA VAL A 263 -9.83 -5.22 3.03
C VAL A 263 -10.25 -4.54 1.74
N GLY A 264 -9.70 -5.01 0.62
CA GLY A 264 -9.94 -4.48 -0.71
C GLY A 264 -9.13 -3.23 -1.04
N ASN A 265 -9.38 -2.64 -2.15
CA ASN A 265 -8.74 -1.51 -2.80
C ASN A 265 -7.32 -1.83 -3.31
N VAL A 266 -6.35 -2.08 -2.44
CA VAL A 266 -5.00 -2.55 -2.80
C VAL A 266 -4.53 -3.63 -1.85
N TRP A 267 -3.79 -4.60 -2.34
CA TRP A 267 -2.93 -5.43 -1.49
C TRP A 267 -1.93 -4.53 -0.76
N GLU A 268 -1.67 -4.83 0.50
CA GLU A 268 -0.73 -4.03 1.28
C GLU A 268 0.54 -4.81 1.60
N TRP A 269 1.69 -4.25 1.22
CA TRP A 269 3.00 -4.73 1.63
C TRP A 269 3.16 -4.62 3.16
N VAL A 270 3.63 -5.69 3.77
CA VAL A 270 3.95 -5.73 5.21
C VAL A 270 5.40 -6.14 5.42
N ASP A 271 5.97 -5.81 6.59
CA ASP A 271 7.36 -6.14 6.94
C ASP A 271 7.45 -7.58 7.49
N SER A 272 7.16 -8.53 6.61
CA SER A 272 7.28 -9.96 6.91
C SER A 272 7.65 -10.72 5.66
N ASP A 273 8.53 -11.71 5.82
CA ASP A 273 8.86 -12.63 4.75
C ASP A 273 7.70 -13.60 4.49
N PHE A 274 7.55 -13.95 3.23
CA PHE A 274 6.56 -14.94 2.82
C PHE A 274 7.26 -16.23 2.42
N PHE A 275 6.92 -17.32 3.10
CA PHE A 275 7.48 -18.63 2.84
C PHE A 275 6.40 -19.61 2.42
N ILE A 276 6.73 -20.46 1.46
CA ILE A 276 5.95 -21.64 1.09
C ILE A 276 6.65 -22.84 1.70
N ARG A 277 5.92 -23.72 2.37
CA ARG A 277 6.46 -24.95 2.97
C ARG A 277 6.03 -26.18 2.19
N ASP A 278 6.89 -27.18 2.15
CA ASP A 278 6.53 -28.51 1.65
C ASP A 278 5.69 -29.29 2.70
N GLY A 279 5.12 -30.44 2.31
CA GLY A 279 4.34 -31.28 3.21
C GLY A 279 5.12 -31.86 4.40
N ALA A 280 6.45 -31.69 4.44
CA ALA A 280 7.33 -32.07 5.56
C ALA A 280 7.69 -30.86 6.45
N GLY A 281 7.19 -29.68 6.13
CA GLY A 281 7.44 -28.43 6.87
C GLY A 281 8.74 -27.70 6.50
N HIS A 282 9.45 -28.14 5.46
CA HIS A 282 10.65 -27.43 5.00
C HIS A 282 10.28 -26.24 4.12
N GLU A 283 10.98 -25.14 4.29
CA GLU A 283 10.82 -23.97 3.43
C GLU A 283 11.25 -24.29 2.00
N VAL A 284 10.36 -24.01 1.05
CA VAL A 284 10.71 -24.01 -0.37
C VAL A 284 11.38 -22.67 -0.67
N ILE A 285 12.71 -22.69 -0.66
CA ILE A 285 13.52 -21.51 -0.89
C ILE A 285 13.47 -21.16 -2.38
N GLY A 286 12.88 -20.01 -2.71
CA GLY A 286 13.02 -19.40 -4.03
C GLY A 286 14.38 -18.69 -4.17
N GLU A 287 14.82 -18.46 -5.41
CA GLU A 287 16.06 -17.72 -5.68
C GLU A 287 16.01 -16.25 -5.22
N MET A 288 14.82 -15.71 -4.98
CA MET A 288 14.60 -14.31 -4.58
C MET A 288 13.66 -14.22 -3.38
N ALA A 289 13.92 -13.23 -2.52
CA ALA A 289 13.10 -12.95 -1.34
C ALA A 289 11.64 -12.61 -1.73
N MET A 290 10.70 -13.27 -1.10
CA MET A 290 9.28 -12.94 -1.18
C MET A 290 8.86 -12.21 0.09
N LYS A 291 7.98 -11.22 -0.07
CA LYS A 291 7.38 -10.47 1.05
C LYS A 291 5.87 -10.68 1.08
N SER A 292 5.33 -10.67 2.29
CA SER A 292 3.90 -10.87 2.51
C SER A 292 3.06 -9.67 2.05
N LEU A 293 1.87 -10.00 1.54
CA LEU A 293 0.82 -9.07 1.15
C LEU A 293 -0.48 -9.45 1.84
N ARG A 294 -1.27 -8.44 2.23
CA ARG A 294 -2.51 -8.60 2.99
C ARG A 294 -3.66 -7.82 2.37
N GLY A 295 -4.91 -8.22 2.64
CA GLY A 295 -6.13 -7.44 2.48
C GLY A 295 -6.90 -7.64 1.18
N GLY A 296 -6.31 -8.12 0.12
CA GLY A 296 -6.96 -8.16 -1.19
C GLY A 296 -6.95 -6.78 -1.87
N ALA A 297 -7.35 -6.72 -3.14
CA ALA A 297 -7.37 -5.52 -3.95
C ALA A 297 -8.68 -5.41 -4.75
N PHE A 298 -8.84 -4.30 -5.49
CA PHE A 298 -10.01 -4.03 -6.34
C PHE A 298 -10.31 -5.12 -7.37
N ASP A 299 -9.31 -5.92 -7.75
CA ASP A 299 -9.40 -7.04 -8.69
C ASP A 299 -9.44 -8.42 -8.02
N THR A 300 -9.53 -8.49 -6.69
CA THR A 300 -9.67 -9.74 -5.96
C THR A 300 -11.06 -10.32 -6.20
N TYR A 301 -11.08 -11.47 -6.89
CA TYR A 301 -12.31 -12.14 -7.30
C TYR A 301 -12.93 -13.01 -6.21
N PHE A 302 -12.09 -13.76 -5.46
CA PHE A 302 -12.56 -14.68 -4.43
C PHE A 302 -12.66 -13.97 -3.07
N GLU A 303 -13.85 -14.01 -2.45
CA GLU A 303 -14.07 -13.43 -1.12
C GLU A 303 -13.12 -13.98 -0.05
N THR A 304 -12.71 -15.25 -0.18
CA THR A 304 -11.76 -15.90 0.73
C THR A 304 -10.38 -15.26 0.71
N GLN A 305 -10.03 -14.56 -0.36
CA GLN A 305 -8.75 -13.85 -0.49
C GLN A 305 -8.80 -12.42 0.06
N ALA A 306 -10.01 -11.86 0.25
CA ALA A 306 -10.23 -10.52 0.78
C ALA A 306 -10.69 -10.59 2.24
N THR A 307 -9.91 -11.24 3.11
CA THR A 307 -10.21 -11.41 4.53
C THR A 307 -9.04 -10.97 5.40
N ALA A 308 -9.30 -10.77 6.70
CA ALA A 308 -8.27 -10.45 7.68
C ALA A 308 -7.23 -11.56 7.86
N GLU A 309 -7.56 -12.81 7.53
CA GLU A 309 -6.70 -13.98 7.70
C GLU A 309 -5.86 -14.28 6.46
N PHE A 310 -6.42 -14.04 5.26
CA PHE A 310 -5.76 -14.44 4.03
C PHE A 310 -4.43 -13.70 3.83
N ARG A 311 -3.43 -14.45 3.45
CA ARG A 311 -2.09 -13.97 3.12
C ARG A 311 -1.65 -14.46 1.74
N THR A 312 -0.84 -13.68 1.09
CA THR A 312 -0.15 -14.07 -0.14
C THR A 312 1.24 -13.44 -0.15
N GLY A 313 2.06 -13.81 -1.10
CA GLY A 313 3.40 -13.24 -1.23
C GLY A 313 3.76 -12.96 -2.67
N LEU A 314 4.59 -11.94 -2.84
CA LEU A 314 5.24 -11.62 -4.11
C LEU A 314 6.73 -11.39 -3.91
N LEU A 315 7.49 -11.51 -5.00
CA LEU A 315 8.90 -11.12 -5.00
C LEU A 315 9.02 -9.66 -4.55
N ALA A 316 9.96 -9.38 -3.65
CA ALA A 316 10.13 -8.06 -3.03
C ALA A 316 10.37 -6.92 -4.04
N LEU A 317 10.87 -7.25 -5.24
CA LEU A 317 11.09 -6.30 -6.35
C LEU A 317 9.89 -6.12 -7.28
N ASN A 318 8.80 -6.88 -7.10
CA ASN A 318 7.62 -6.74 -7.95
C ASN A 318 6.91 -5.41 -7.68
N ARG A 319 6.50 -4.75 -8.77
CA ARG A 319 5.82 -3.43 -8.75
C ARG A 319 4.44 -3.53 -9.41
N PRO A 320 3.46 -4.21 -8.76
CA PRO A 320 2.16 -4.47 -9.34
C PRO A 320 1.24 -3.25 -9.31
N HIS A 321 0.20 -3.28 -10.15
CA HIS A 321 -0.77 -2.18 -10.29
C HIS A 321 -1.86 -2.16 -9.20
N ASN A 322 -1.89 -3.19 -8.37
CA ASN A 322 -2.92 -3.43 -7.36
C ASN A 322 -2.34 -3.58 -5.95
N SER A 323 -1.06 -3.22 -5.75
CA SER A 323 -0.42 -3.29 -4.43
C SER A 323 0.14 -1.94 -4.02
N GLY A 324 -0.19 -1.55 -2.79
CA GLY A 324 0.28 -0.37 -2.09
C GLY A 324 0.76 -0.74 -0.70
N PHE A 325 0.65 0.17 0.26
CA PHE A 325 1.07 -0.05 1.65
C PHE A 325 0.52 1.02 2.58
N ARG A 326 0.64 0.79 3.88
CA ARG A 326 0.48 1.80 4.93
C ARG A 326 1.62 1.69 5.93
N CYS A 327 1.84 2.75 6.72
CA CYS A 327 2.90 2.79 7.71
C CYS A 327 2.37 2.58 9.13
N ALA A 328 3.29 2.18 10.00
CA ALA A 328 3.07 2.00 11.43
C ALA A 328 4.15 2.72 12.24
N VAL A 329 3.83 2.99 13.51
CA VAL A 329 4.78 3.56 14.49
C VAL A 329 4.69 2.75 15.77
N ASN A 330 5.84 2.43 16.38
CA ASN A 330 5.83 1.81 17.70
C ASN A 330 5.30 2.80 18.73
N LEU A 331 4.48 2.35 19.65
CA LEU A 331 3.93 3.23 20.68
C LEU A 331 5.01 3.93 21.51
N ALA A 332 6.15 3.23 21.74
CA ALA A 332 7.29 3.79 22.46
C ALA A 332 7.97 4.97 21.71
N ASP A 333 7.83 5.02 20.40
CA ASP A 333 8.40 6.08 19.54
C ASP A 333 7.42 7.27 19.38
N ALA A 334 6.17 7.13 19.85
CA ALA A 334 5.11 8.13 19.72
C ALA A 334 5.14 9.17 20.83
N THR A 335 6.28 9.85 21.00
CA THR A 335 6.52 10.80 22.12
C THR A 335 5.64 12.05 22.08
N TRP A 336 4.92 12.29 20.98
CA TRP A 336 3.91 13.37 20.88
C TRP A 336 2.64 13.10 21.68
N LEU A 337 2.36 11.84 22.05
CA LEU A 337 1.20 11.50 22.88
C LEU A 337 1.36 11.95 24.34
N ASP A 338 2.59 12.20 24.77
CA ASP A 338 2.94 12.66 26.10
C ASP A 338 3.25 14.17 26.16
N ALA A 339 3.15 14.87 25.03
CA ALA A 339 3.47 16.29 24.88
C ALA A 339 2.19 17.13 24.91
#